data_44fae77d348fd4a44bb0529110092793
#
_entry.id   44fae77d348fd4a44bb0529110092793
#
_cell.length_a   1.000
_cell.length_b   1.000
_cell.length_c   1.000
_cell.angle_alpha   90.00
_cell.angle_beta   90.00
_cell.angle_gamma   90.00
#
_symmetry.space_group_name_H-M   'P 1'
#
loop_
_entity.id
_entity.type
_entity.pdbx_description
1 polymer ?
#
loop_
_entity_poly.entity_id
_entity_poly.type
_entity_poly.pdbx_seq_one_letter_code
_entity_poly.pdbx_strand_id
1 'polypeptide(L)'
;MLAKISILIFLFFFNSISFIHAYEVSPGVLRTPDTQFENLEDYPFEPNYIEIDGLRIHYLDEGPKDGDPIFLLHGLPTWSYLFRTMIPVLTDAGHRVIVPDLVGFGKSDKFISKYDYSYEFHINTMKALVGQLDLR
;
A
#
# COMPACT_ATOMS: atom_id res chain seq x y z
N MET A 1 15.03 -61.91 -29.23
CA MET A 1 13.87 -61.37 -28.54
C MET A 1 14.38 -60.22 -27.67
N LEU A 2 14.37 -58.98 -28.21
CA LEU A 2 14.94 -57.83 -27.57
C LEU A 2 13.79 -57.10 -26.81
N ALA A 3 13.88 -57.04 -25.48
CA ALA A 3 12.94 -56.35 -24.64
C ALA A 3 13.16 -54.82 -24.77
N LYS A 4 12.13 -54.11 -25.20
CA LYS A 4 12.12 -52.63 -25.21
C LYS A 4 11.87 -52.12 -23.76
N ILE A 5 12.90 -51.51 -23.19
CA ILE A 5 12.77 -50.80 -21.91
C ILE A 5 12.23 -49.40 -22.23
N SER A 6 10.98 -49.17 -21.87
CA SER A 6 10.40 -47.81 -21.92
C SER A 6 10.77 -47.07 -20.63
N ILE A 7 11.63 -46.05 -20.73
CA ILE A 7 11.95 -45.16 -19.63
C ILE A 7 10.87 -44.08 -19.59
N LEU A 8 10.03 -44.13 -18.57
CA LEU A 8 9.03 -43.11 -18.29
C LEU A 8 9.72 -41.99 -17.50
N ILE A 9 10.02 -40.85 -18.18
CA ILE A 9 10.58 -39.68 -17.53
C ILE A 9 9.42 -38.93 -16.89
N PHE A 10 9.30 -39.01 -15.58
CA PHE A 10 8.41 -38.15 -14.80
C PHE A 10 9.05 -36.75 -14.66
N LEU A 11 8.61 -35.81 -15.48
CA LEU A 11 8.92 -34.38 -15.28
C LEU A 11 8.15 -33.89 -14.08
N PHE A 12 8.80 -33.81 -12.93
CA PHE A 12 8.31 -33.06 -11.78
C PHE A 12 8.38 -31.58 -12.10
N PHE A 13 7.26 -30.97 -12.46
CA PHE A 13 7.11 -29.52 -12.41
C PHE A 13 7.12 -29.10 -10.93
N PHE A 14 8.28 -28.68 -10.44
CA PHE A 14 8.35 -27.91 -9.21
C PHE A 14 7.68 -26.56 -9.49
N ASN A 15 6.41 -26.44 -9.13
CA ASN A 15 5.79 -25.13 -8.96
C ASN A 15 6.49 -24.47 -7.75
N SER A 16 7.47 -23.62 -8.04
CA SER A 16 8.07 -22.76 -7.03
C SER A 16 6.96 -21.81 -6.56
N ILE A 17 6.35 -22.08 -5.42
CA ILE A 17 5.50 -21.13 -4.73
C ILE A 17 6.44 -20.03 -4.25
N SER A 18 6.58 -18.97 -5.03
CA SER A 18 7.26 -17.76 -4.60
C SER A 18 6.40 -17.12 -3.53
N PHE A 19 6.79 -17.28 -2.26
CA PHE A 19 6.25 -16.44 -1.20
C PHE A 19 6.76 -15.02 -1.44
N ILE A 20 5.88 -14.14 -1.90
CA ILE A 20 6.21 -12.73 -2.07
C ILE A 20 6.20 -12.10 -0.68
N HIS A 21 7.39 -11.89 -0.13
CA HIS A 21 7.59 -11.27 1.16
C HIS A 21 7.90 -9.78 0.98
N ALA A 22 7.63 -8.99 2.01
CA ALA A 22 8.17 -7.64 2.09
C ALA A 22 9.71 -7.69 1.97
N TYR A 23 10.29 -6.72 1.28
CA TYR A 23 11.73 -6.63 1.05
C TYR A 23 12.30 -5.33 1.62
N GLU A 24 13.54 -5.34 2.04
CA GLU A 24 14.24 -4.18 2.57
C GLU A 24 14.62 -3.24 1.42
N VAL A 25 14.18 -1.97 1.49
CA VAL A 25 14.45 -0.93 0.48
C VAL A 25 15.55 0.03 0.90
N SER A 26 15.76 0.16 2.20
CA SER A 26 16.88 0.87 2.84
C SER A 26 17.10 0.27 4.23
N PRO A 27 18.25 0.52 4.87
CA PRO A 27 18.53 -0.06 6.19
C PRO A 27 17.40 0.18 7.19
N GLY A 28 16.79 -0.90 7.68
CA GLY A 28 15.70 -0.85 8.66
C GLY A 28 14.31 -0.56 8.09
N VAL A 29 14.14 -0.47 6.75
CA VAL A 29 12.86 -0.14 6.10
C VAL A 29 12.44 -1.23 5.13
N LEU A 30 11.26 -1.77 5.33
CA LEU A 30 10.63 -2.76 4.48
C LEU A 30 9.56 -2.14 3.58
N ARG A 31 9.39 -2.74 2.40
CA ARG A 31 8.28 -2.45 1.48
C ARG A 31 7.55 -3.72 1.13
N THR A 32 6.21 -3.68 1.22
CA THR A 32 5.35 -4.74 0.68
C THR A 32 5.31 -4.59 -0.84
N PRO A 33 5.53 -5.66 -1.63
CA PRO A 33 5.41 -5.61 -3.08
C PRO A 33 4.03 -5.15 -3.51
N ASP A 34 3.97 -4.29 -4.54
CA ASP A 34 2.70 -3.72 -5.02
C ASP A 34 1.77 -4.82 -5.55
N THR A 35 2.32 -5.96 -6.02
CA THR A 35 1.55 -7.15 -6.44
C THR A 35 0.69 -7.77 -5.34
N GLN A 36 0.96 -7.48 -4.05
CA GLN A 36 0.12 -7.94 -2.94
C GLN A 36 -1.19 -7.15 -2.82
N PHE A 37 -1.32 -6.06 -3.55
CA PHE A 37 -2.46 -5.16 -3.52
C PHE A 37 -3.24 -5.17 -4.85
N GLU A 38 -2.95 -6.14 -5.72
CA GLU A 38 -3.68 -6.34 -6.98
C GLU A 38 -4.99 -7.08 -6.73
N ASN A 39 -6.00 -6.79 -7.56
CA ASN A 39 -7.30 -7.46 -7.55
C ASN A 39 -8.05 -7.41 -6.21
N LEU A 40 -7.90 -6.32 -5.48
CA LEU A 40 -8.67 -6.08 -4.26
C LEU A 40 -10.13 -5.77 -4.61
N GLU A 41 -11.06 -6.43 -3.91
CA GLU A 41 -12.48 -6.24 -4.11
C GLU A 41 -12.89 -4.80 -3.75
N ASP A 42 -13.66 -4.16 -4.64
CA ASP A 42 -14.17 -2.80 -4.47
C ASP A 42 -13.09 -1.73 -4.20
N TYR A 43 -11.88 -1.93 -4.73
CA TYR A 43 -10.77 -0.98 -4.55
C TYR A 43 -10.14 -0.58 -5.90
N PRO A 44 -10.86 0.15 -6.75
CA PRO A 44 -10.41 0.52 -8.10
C PRO A 44 -9.49 1.76 -8.13
N PHE A 45 -8.97 2.20 -6.99
CA PHE A 45 -8.24 3.46 -6.87
C PHE A 45 -6.79 3.32 -7.30
N GLU A 46 -6.31 4.30 -8.09
CA GLU A 46 -4.92 4.38 -8.48
C GLU A 46 -4.05 4.86 -7.31
N PRO A 47 -2.91 4.20 -7.05
CA PRO A 47 -2.05 4.60 -5.96
C PRO A 47 -1.26 5.86 -6.30
N ASN A 48 -1.17 6.79 -5.34
CA ASN A 48 -0.20 7.87 -5.36
C ASN A 48 0.87 7.64 -4.31
N TYR A 49 2.07 8.13 -4.57
CA TYR A 49 3.20 8.00 -3.66
C TYR A 49 3.93 9.33 -3.52
N ILE A 50 4.39 9.61 -2.31
CA ILE A 50 5.21 10.76 -1.98
C ILE A 50 6.33 10.32 -1.06
N GLU A 51 7.49 10.95 -1.13
CA GLU A 51 8.60 10.67 -0.23
C GLU A 51 8.63 11.69 0.91
N ILE A 52 8.66 11.20 2.14
CA ILE A 52 8.78 11.98 3.36
C ILE A 52 9.86 11.33 4.23
N ASP A 53 10.93 12.06 4.50
CA ASP A 53 12.07 11.61 5.32
C ASP A 53 12.66 10.26 4.87
N GLY A 54 12.74 10.05 3.54
CA GLY A 54 13.27 8.83 2.93
C GLY A 54 12.32 7.62 2.95
N LEU A 55 11.06 7.82 3.37
CA LEU A 55 10.01 6.80 3.36
C LEU A 55 9.01 7.06 2.25
N ARG A 56 8.64 6.02 1.50
CA ARG A 56 7.53 6.07 0.56
C ARG A 56 6.21 6.03 1.33
N ILE A 57 5.41 7.08 1.19
CA ILE A 57 4.07 7.18 1.76
C ILE A 57 3.06 7.03 0.62
N HIS A 58 2.17 6.06 0.76
CA HIS A 58 1.03 5.89 -0.15
C HIS A 58 -0.14 6.76 0.29
N TYR A 59 -0.87 7.29 -0.69
CA TYR A 59 -2.15 7.95 -0.47
C TYR A 59 -3.05 7.83 -1.69
N LEU A 60 -4.35 7.88 -1.48
CA LEU A 60 -5.35 8.10 -2.52
C LEU A 60 -5.66 9.59 -2.60
N ASP A 61 -5.98 10.06 -3.80
CA ASP A 61 -6.36 11.45 -4.07
C ASP A 61 -7.47 11.45 -5.13
N GLU A 62 -8.69 11.29 -4.66
CA GLU A 62 -9.87 11.05 -5.47
C GLU A 62 -10.80 12.27 -5.50
N GLY A 63 -11.61 12.36 -6.57
CA GLY A 63 -12.56 13.46 -6.77
C GLY A 63 -11.96 14.71 -7.42
N PRO A 64 -12.73 15.82 -7.49
CA PRO A 64 -12.31 17.06 -8.12
C PRO A 64 -11.16 17.71 -7.35
N LYS A 65 -10.10 18.13 -8.05
CA LYS A 65 -8.90 18.70 -7.43
C LYS A 65 -9.11 20.06 -6.78
N ASP A 66 -10.16 20.74 -7.19
CA ASP A 66 -10.62 22.03 -6.66
C ASP A 66 -11.76 21.89 -5.62
N GLY A 67 -12.19 20.67 -5.33
CA GLY A 67 -13.17 20.39 -4.28
C GLY A 67 -12.61 20.59 -2.87
N ASP A 68 -13.48 20.89 -1.92
CA ASP A 68 -13.10 20.98 -0.51
C ASP A 68 -12.47 19.66 -0.04
N PRO A 69 -11.24 19.67 0.49
CA PRO A 69 -10.53 18.45 0.82
C PRO A 69 -11.08 17.77 2.09
N ILE A 70 -11.33 16.47 1.99
CA ILE A 70 -11.63 15.59 3.12
C ILE A 70 -10.43 14.66 3.31
N PHE A 71 -9.85 14.68 4.51
CA PHE A 71 -8.72 13.84 4.89
C PHE A 71 -9.20 12.68 5.74
N LEU A 72 -9.12 11.44 5.20
CA LEU A 72 -9.56 10.23 5.88
C LEU A 72 -8.36 9.48 6.44
N LEU A 73 -8.19 9.50 7.75
CA LEU A 73 -7.09 8.85 8.43
C LEU A 73 -7.54 7.55 9.10
N HIS A 74 -6.94 6.43 8.72
CA HIS A 74 -7.21 5.13 9.32
C HIS A 74 -6.53 4.97 10.69
N GLY A 75 -6.98 3.96 11.45
CA GLY A 75 -6.35 3.50 12.69
C GLY A 75 -5.77 2.09 12.57
N LEU A 76 -5.32 1.52 13.69
CA LEU A 76 -4.86 0.13 13.79
C LEU A 76 -6.06 -0.84 13.80
N PRO A 77 -5.98 -1.99 13.12
CA PRO A 77 -4.94 -2.51 12.24
C PRO A 77 -5.29 -2.34 10.75
N THR A 78 -5.85 -1.22 10.34
CA THR A 78 -6.39 -0.97 9.00
C THR A 78 -5.44 -0.13 8.11
N TRP A 79 -5.88 0.19 6.90
CA TRP A 79 -5.23 1.03 5.92
C TRP A 79 -6.29 1.68 5.00
N SER A 80 -5.92 2.40 3.97
CA SER A 80 -6.86 3.15 3.10
C SER A 80 -8.01 2.30 2.54
N TYR A 81 -7.84 0.99 2.40
CA TYR A 81 -8.89 0.04 2.00
C TYR A 81 -10.15 0.11 2.88
N LEU A 82 -10.00 0.53 4.15
CA LEU A 82 -11.13 0.74 5.06
C LEU A 82 -12.20 1.65 4.47
N PHE A 83 -11.76 2.67 3.73
CA PHE A 83 -12.63 3.74 3.23
C PHE A 83 -13.16 3.52 1.82
N ARG A 84 -12.90 2.35 1.20
CA ARG A 84 -13.21 2.09 -0.22
C ARG A 84 -14.67 2.36 -0.61
N THR A 85 -15.61 2.11 0.29
CA THR A 85 -17.03 2.36 0.05
C THR A 85 -17.46 3.80 0.40
N MET A 86 -16.68 4.50 1.22
CA MET A 86 -16.94 5.88 1.61
C MET A 86 -16.44 6.87 0.58
N ILE A 87 -15.29 6.58 -0.06
CA ILE A 87 -14.67 7.46 -1.05
C ILE A 87 -15.65 7.86 -2.15
N PRO A 88 -16.35 6.92 -2.86
CA PRO A 88 -17.28 7.30 -3.92
C PRO A 88 -18.38 8.23 -3.45
N VAL A 89 -18.91 8.00 -2.26
CA VAL A 89 -19.99 8.83 -1.69
C VAL A 89 -19.54 10.28 -1.52
N LEU A 90 -18.31 10.48 -1.04
CA LEU A 90 -17.75 11.81 -0.81
C LEU A 90 -17.36 12.50 -2.11
N THR A 91 -16.78 11.77 -3.07
CA THR A 91 -16.42 12.33 -4.38
C THR A 91 -17.64 12.69 -5.21
N ASP A 92 -18.72 11.90 -5.15
CA ASP A 92 -20.00 12.19 -5.79
C ASP A 92 -20.68 13.45 -5.19
N ALA A 93 -20.39 13.74 -3.92
CA ALA A 93 -20.82 14.99 -3.27
C ALA A 93 -19.93 16.20 -3.64
N GLY A 94 -18.90 16.01 -4.48
CA GLY A 94 -18.04 17.10 -4.97
C GLY A 94 -16.79 17.36 -4.12
N HIS A 95 -16.47 16.50 -3.16
CA HIS A 95 -15.29 16.65 -2.34
C HIS A 95 -14.04 16.02 -2.99
N ARG A 96 -12.87 16.62 -2.73
CA ARG A 96 -11.58 15.97 -2.94
C ARG A 96 -11.26 15.12 -1.71
N VAL A 97 -10.98 13.83 -1.90
CA VAL A 97 -10.79 12.87 -0.80
C VAL A 97 -9.36 12.38 -0.77
N ILE A 98 -8.64 12.67 0.31
CA ILE A 98 -7.25 12.25 0.52
C ILE A 98 -7.22 11.15 1.57
N VAL A 99 -6.65 10.01 1.24
CA VAL A 99 -6.64 8.82 2.12
C VAL A 99 -5.24 8.24 2.18
N PRO A 100 -4.38 8.66 3.11
CA PRO A 100 -3.04 8.10 3.27
C PRO A 100 -3.06 6.74 3.97
N ASP A 101 -2.03 5.94 3.69
CA ASP A 101 -1.61 4.84 4.54
C ASP A 101 -0.54 5.34 5.50
N LEU A 102 -0.74 5.19 6.80
CA LEU A 102 0.29 5.48 7.81
C LEU A 102 1.52 4.59 7.59
N VAL A 103 2.71 5.08 7.91
CA VAL A 103 3.93 4.26 7.93
C VAL A 103 3.69 3.01 8.79
N GLY A 104 4.07 1.85 8.25
CA GLY A 104 3.77 0.55 8.88
C GLY A 104 2.55 -0.16 8.32
N PHE A 105 1.72 0.51 7.52
CA PHE A 105 0.45 -0.02 7.01
C PHE A 105 0.35 0.07 5.49
N GLY A 106 -0.57 -0.73 4.93
CA GLY A 106 -0.95 -0.73 3.53
C GLY A 106 0.25 -0.71 2.58
N LYS A 107 0.22 0.20 1.61
CA LYS A 107 1.25 0.37 0.58
C LYS A 107 2.40 1.30 0.99
N SER A 108 2.32 1.95 2.16
CA SER A 108 3.41 2.75 2.72
C SER A 108 4.56 1.88 3.22
N ASP A 109 5.76 2.45 3.31
CA ASP A 109 6.93 1.78 3.87
C ASP A 109 6.75 1.47 5.36
N LYS A 110 7.55 0.53 5.87
CA LYS A 110 7.42 -0.02 7.21
C LYS A 110 8.79 -0.11 7.89
N PHE A 111 8.89 0.36 9.12
CA PHE A 111 10.09 0.09 9.92
C PHE A 111 10.14 -1.36 10.38
N ILE A 112 11.34 -1.94 10.38
CA ILE A 112 11.60 -3.26 10.97
C ILE A 112 11.46 -3.19 12.50
N SER A 113 11.99 -2.13 13.09
CA SER A 113 11.97 -1.92 14.53
C SER A 113 10.68 -1.28 14.99
N LYS A 114 9.98 -1.91 15.92
CA LYS A 114 8.78 -1.33 16.54
C LYS A 114 9.04 -0.05 17.34
N TYR A 115 10.30 0.20 17.74
CA TYR A 115 10.71 1.38 18.52
C TYR A 115 10.85 2.63 17.66
N ASP A 116 10.85 2.50 16.33
CA ASP A 116 10.90 3.63 15.40
C ASP A 116 9.52 4.25 15.17
N TYR A 117 8.47 3.62 15.67
CA TYR A 117 7.11 4.16 15.65
C TYR A 117 6.82 4.92 16.94
N SER A 118 6.32 6.15 16.78
CA SER A 118 5.78 6.93 17.87
C SER A 118 4.57 7.72 17.40
N TYR A 119 3.76 8.18 18.33
CA TYR A 119 2.62 9.05 18.00
C TYR A 119 3.09 10.36 17.35
N GLU A 120 4.17 10.93 17.86
CA GLU A 120 4.77 12.15 17.33
C GLU A 120 5.30 11.93 15.89
N PHE A 121 5.94 10.81 15.62
CA PHE A 121 6.38 10.44 14.28
C PHE A 121 5.21 10.45 13.28
N HIS A 122 4.10 9.77 13.60
CA HIS A 122 2.92 9.75 12.72
C HIS A 122 2.31 11.14 12.51
N ILE A 123 2.23 11.97 13.56
CA ILE A 123 1.75 13.34 13.44
C ILE A 123 2.63 14.14 12.49
N ASN A 124 3.95 14.08 12.63
CA ASN A 124 4.88 14.85 11.81
C ASN A 124 4.85 14.38 10.35
N THR A 125 4.79 13.06 10.10
CA THR A 125 4.63 12.51 8.74
C THR A 125 3.33 13.01 8.09
N MET A 126 2.20 12.98 8.80
CA MET A 126 0.92 13.46 8.24
C MET A 126 0.90 14.98 8.05
N LYS A 127 1.53 15.76 8.92
CA LYS A 127 1.70 17.21 8.71
C LYS A 127 2.54 17.50 7.46
N ALA A 128 3.62 16.75 7.24
CA ALA A 128 4.45 16.88 6.05
C ALA A 128 3.65 16.54 4.79
N LEU A 129 2.86 15.46 4.80
CA LEU A 129 1.99 15.08 3.70
C LEU A 129 0.98 16.19 3.35
N VAL A 130 0.24 16.70 4.35
CA VAL A 130 -0.73 17.79 4.18
C VAL A 130 -0.06 19.02 3.59
N GLY A 131 1.16 19.36 4.07
CA GLY A 131 1.91 20.51 3.59
C GLY A 131 2.40 20.34 2.14
N GLN A 132 2.90 19.15 1.76
CA GLN A 132 3.37 18.87 0.41
C GLN A 132 2.22 18.80 -0.61
N LEU A 133 1.04 18.35 -0.20
CA LEU A 133 -0.16 18.33 -1.05
C LEU A 133 -0.90 19.68 -1.10
N ASP A 134 -0.41 20.68 -0.37
CA ASP A 134 -1.02 22.02 -0.25
C ASP A 134 -2.52 21.98 0.08
N LEU A 135 -2.91 21.10 0.98
CA LEU A 135 -4.31 20.96 1.41
C LEU A 135 -4.68 22.12 2.35
N ARG A 136 -5.63 22.95 1.91
CA ARG A 136 -6.12 24.13 2.64
C ARG A 136 -7.62 24.10 2.76
#